data_d04b4590d55ce816c86262d8bab341b7
#
_entry.id   d04b4590d55ce816c86262d8bab341b7
#
_cell.length_a   1.000
_cell.length_b   1.000
_cell.length_c   1.000
_cell.angle_alpha   90.00
_cell.angle_beta   90.00
_cell.angle_gamma   90.00
#
_symmetry.space_group_name_H-M   'P 1'
#
loop_
_entity.id
_entity.type
_entity.pdbx_description
1 polymer ?
#
loop_
_entity_poly.entity_id
_entity_poly.type
_entity_poly.pdbx_seq_one_letter_code
_entity_poly.pdbx_strand_id
1 'polypeptide(L)'
;MMIPSDCTLDISNVFHSTAVVIEGSCLSKSEPTAVLRDVSARVHGGEVLAILGSKGSGKRALLDVIAGRAEGETRGRVSLNNNLLTPELFRRHGGYVAHRCHLLPSLTVRQTLTYATWLANLNNREARVRQTLADLALSQVANRSVNDLTKPEYRRLMLGVQLAKDPTLLLLDEPTWDTDPLNTYLIVSMLWSYATRRGSIVVLTMETPRSDVLPFVSRVTLLCLGAVVYSGPTRSMLDYFTYIGFPCPELENPLMYYLCLSTVDRRSRDRFLESNQQISVLVEKFKAEGVIYMKEAPQVPPNIKDTSLGIMHKGLGRGIKPGCFSTLFALYLRSLATTFAFNKSGLGHFAARLLLLPFSIALMSILYSHSTPVQSRIFLQTSGLVFNVVTLFYVAGIACTALLFPGYRARYYQEKREGLYGGAMFLTAYALLSLPLSFVSTMITIGILTPILELDLSTWAYACGVLWASYVAAEQITVAVFMVVGRPITGAIMVLYMTLVSLVIASGTIRSLKGLPYWLAAVSTALPARYASLALNQLAIDVPTFLNLHYNESFTCPGIPELCRYPDGRSYLIERFTREGENISEVLNVDLNLLISLAFAVGLSILNSVLYLLPLPAKVKAKFRE
;
A
#
# COMPACT_ATOMS: atom_id res chain seq x y z
N MET A 1 42.82 9.87 19.37
CA MET A 1 42.39 10.87 18.37
C MET A 1 41.28 10.23 17.55
N MET A 2 39.97 10.43 17.93
CA MET A 2 38.87 9.92 17.14
C MET A 2 38.85 10.75 15.86
N ILE A 3 39.01 10.08 14.72
CA ILE A 3 38.75 10.66 13.41
C ILE A 3 37.22 10.88 13.37
N PRO A 4 36.73 12.14 13.20
CA PRO A 4 35.31 12.35 12.98
C PRO A 4 34.92 11.47 11.80
N SER A 5 33.78 10.81 11.88
CA SER A 5 33.28 10.02 10.75
C SER A 5 33.23 10.98 9.55
N ASP A 6 34.00 10.68 8.51
CA ASP A 6 34.11 11.52 7.30
C ASP A 6 32.80 11.62 6.49
N CYS A 7 31.67 11.34 7.13
CA CYS A 7 30.37 11.38 6.49
C CYS A 7 29.82 12.80 6.54
N THR A 8 29.64 13.42 5.38
CA THR A 8 29.06 14.76 5.25
C THR A 8 27.93 14.75 4.25
N LEU A 9 26.82 15.38 4.62
CA LEU A 9 25.71 15.71 3.73
C LEU A 9 25.80 17.19 3.37
N ASP A 10 26.04 17.50 2.11
CA ASP A 10 26.05 18.86 1.57
C ASP A 10 24.85 19.07 0.65
N ILE A 11 24.07 20.07 0.97
CA ILE A 11 22.93 20.58 0.17
C ILE A 11 23.34 21.96 -0.31
N SER A 12 23.39 22.17 -1.63
CA SER A 12 23.89 23.41 -2.23
C SER A 12 22.91 23.95 -3.25
N ASN A 13 22.39 25.15 -3.00
CA ASN A 13 21.56 25.94 -3.90
C ASN A 13 20.40 25.16 -4.49
N VAL A 14 19.63 24.47 -3.64
CA VAL A 14 18.50 23.62 -4.08
C VAL A 14 17.28 24.48 -4.37
N PHE A 15 16.81 24.40 -5.62
CA PHE A 15 15.54 24.92 -6.10
C PHE A 15 14.66 23.74 -6.48
N HIS A 16 13.40 23.77 -6.09
CA HIS A 16 12.44 22.74 -6.47
C HIS A 16 11.08 23.35 -6.79
N SER A 17 10.51 22.96 -7.94
CA SER A 17 9.16 23.34 -8.35
C SER A 17 8.31 22.10 -8.59
N THR A 18 7.06 22.14 -8.12
CA THR A 18 6.06 21.11 -8.37
C THR A 18 4.92 21.69 -9.19
N ALA A 19 4.35 20.84 -10.07
CA ALA A 19 3.13 21.19 -10.77
C ALA A 19 1.93 21.05 -9.82
N VAL A 20 1.34 22.16 -9.43
CA VAL A 20 0.10 22.18 -8.63
C VAL A 20 -1.09 22.10 -9.58
N VAL A 21 -1.93 21.10 -9.41
CA VAL A 21 -3.19 20.98 -10.14
C VAL A 21 -4.20 21.90 -9.45
N ILE A 22 -4.59 22.98 -10.13
CA ILE A 22 -5.66 23.84 -9.63
C ILE A 22 -6.98 23.10 -9.85
N GLU A 23 -7.66 22.75 -8.76
CA GLU A 23 -9.00 22.14 -8.80
C GLU A 23 -9.99 23.16 -9.31
N GLY A 24 -10.58 22.92 -10.48
CA GLY A 24 -11.65 23.80 -11.01
C GLY A 24 -11.94 23.70 -12.50
N SER A 25 -11.15 23.02 -13.30
CA SER A 25 -11.47 22.81 -14.72
C SER A 25 -11.22 21.37 -15.18
N CYS A 26 -12.09 20.84 -16.06
CA CYS A 26 -11.91 19.51 -16.68
C CYS A 26 -10.59 19.34 -17.44
N LEU A 27 -9.95 20.45 -17.82
CA LEU A 27 -8.58 20.56 -18.35
C LEU A 27 -7.75 21.34 -17.35
N SER A 28 -7.28 20.67 -16.30
CA SER A 28 -6.42 21.28 -15.28
C SER A 28 -5.09 21.73 -15.89
N LYS A 29 -4.91 23.05 -16.07
CA LYS A 29 -3.59 23.64 -16.29
C LYS A 29 -2.76 23.41 -15.01
N SER A 30 -1.65 22.73 -15.11
CA SER A 30 -0.70 22.61 -14.02
C SER A 30 0.29 23.77 -14.12
N GLU A 31 0.25 24.71 -13.17
CA GLU A 31 1.27 25.75 -13.08
C GLU A 31 2.42 25.27 -12.19
N PRO A 32 3.69 25.46 -12.62
CA PRO A 32 4.85 25.15 -11.81
C PRO A 32 4.94 26.13 -10.65
N THR A 33 4.73 25.66 -9.43
CA THR A 33 4.88 26.47 -8.22
C THR A 33 6.23 26.18 -7.58
N ALA A 34 7.05 27.21 -7.34
CA ALA A 34 8.32 27.08 -6.64
C ALA A 34 8.08 26.78 -5.16
N VAL A 35 8.49 25.59 -4.72
CA VAL A 35 8.34 25.12 -3.33
C VAL A 35 9.61 25.37 -2.52
N LEU A 36 10.79 25.20 -3.13
CA LEU A 36 12.09 25.49 -2.52
C LEU A 36 12.83 26.55 -3.34
N ARG A 37 13.48 27.49 -2.64
CA ARG A 37 14.18 28.63 -3.22
C ARG A 37 15.55 28.76 -2.59
N ASP A 38 16.59 28.29 -3.31
CA ASP A 38 17.98 28.48 -2.92
C ASP A 38 18.31 27.91 -1.52
N VAL A 39 17.94 26.67 -1.28
CA VAL A 39 18.17 26.03 0.02
C VAL A 39 19.54 25.41 0.06
N SER A 40 20.33 25.83 1.07
CA SER A 40 21.67 25.30 1.33
C SER A 40 21.80 24.92 2.80
N ALA A 41 22.41 23.75 3.08
CA ALA A 41 22.67 23.26 4.42
C ALA A 41 23.81 22.23 4.42
N ARG A 42 24.53 22.11 5.52
CA ARG A 42 25.58 21.10 5.73
C ARG A 42 25.40 20.38 7.05
N VAL A 43 25.58 19.06 7.04
CA VAL A 43 25.45 18.20 8.24
C VAL A 43 26.57 17.18 8.24
N HIS A 44 27.13 16.93 9.42
CA HIS A 44 28.21 15.97 9.60
C HIS A 44 27.72 14.69 10.27
N GLY A 45 28.47 13.61 10.08
CA GLY A 45 28.21 12.34 10.74
C GLY A 45 28.19 12.46 12.26
N GLY A 46 27.19 11.85 12.89
CA GLY A 46 26.95 11.96 14.33
C GLY A 46 26.06 13.13 14.73
N GLU A 47 25.67 14.03 13.79
CA GLU A 47 24.80 15.16 14.04
C GLU A 47 23.33 14.86 13.73
N VAL A 48 22.44 15.57 14.46
CA VAL A 48 21.01 15.63 14.21
C VAL A 48 20.67 17.01 13.68
N LEU A 49 20.16 17.08 12.44
CA LEU A 49 19.63 18.29 11.84
C LEU A 49 18.11 18.33 12.01
N ALA A 50 17.59 19.38 12.64
CA ALA A 50 16.16 19.67 12.65
C ALA A 50 15.82 20.72 11.58
N ILE A 51 14.91 20.36 10.67
CA ILE A 51 14.32 21.29 9.71
C ILE A 51 13.02 21.80 10.30
N LEU A 52 13.00 23.08 10.66
CA LEU A 52 11.88 23.78 11.26
C LEU A 52 11.16 24.64 10.22
N GLY A 53 9.90 24.89 10.43
CA GLY A 53 9.10 25.76 9.57
C GLY A 53 7.61 25.53 9.75
N SER A 54 6.79 26.50 9.40
CA SER A 54 5.33 26.40 9.40
C SER A 54 4.82 25.42 8.33
N LYS A 55 3.53 25.08 8.37
CA LYS A 55 2.88 24.29 7.31
C LYS A 55 3.04 24.99 5.96
N GLY A 56 3.46 24.23 4.94
CA GLY A 56 3.70 24.78 3.60
C GLY A 56 5.06 25.45 3.40
N SER A 57 5.95 25.48 4.40
CA SER A 57 7.29 26.07 4.26
C SER A 57 8.26 25.27 3.37
N GLY A 58 7.90 24.06 2.93
CA GLY A 58 8.74 23.22 2.07
C GLY A 58 9.54 22.12 2.79
N LYS A 59 9.35 21.89 4.11
CA LYS A 59 10.09 20.88 4.90
C LYS A 59 10.09 19.50 4.25
N ARG A 60 8.90 18.97 3.94
CA ARG A 60 8.75 17.65 3.32
C ARG A 60 9.34 17.62 1.91
N ALA A 61 9.16 18.69 1.13
CA ALA A 61 9.76 18.79 -0.20
C ALA A 61 11.29 18.69 -0.16
N LEU A 62 11.93 19.32 0.85
CA LEU A 62 13.37 19.22 1.06
C LEU A 62 13.79 17.78 1.38
N LEU A 63 13.08 17.07 2.27
CA LEU A 63 13.35 15.65 2.53
C LEU A 63 13.18 14.79 1.27
N ASP A 64 12.13 15.04 0.48
CA ASP A 64 11.88 14.30 -0.77
C ASP A 64 12.96 14.57 -1.82
N VAL A 65 13.48 15.81 -1.91
CA VAL A 65 14.62 16.15 -2.78
C VAL A 65 15.89 15.42 -2.32
N ILE A 66 16.20 15.42 -1.03
CA ILE A 66 17.37 14.72 -0.48
C ILE A 66 17.25 13.20 -0.74
N ALA A 67 16.05 12.64 -0.59
CA ALA A 67 15.79 11.22 -0.87
C ALA A 67 15.75 10.85 -2.36
N GLY A 68 15.83 11.83 -3.27
CA GLY A 68 15.64 11.63 -4.70
C GLY A 68 14.24 11.13 -5.07
N ARG A 69 13.20 11.53 -4.30
CA ARG A 69 11.79 11.13 -4.44
C ARG A 69 10.89 12.28 -4.90
N ALA A 70 11.43 13.49 -4.97
CA ALA A 70 10.70 14.68 -5.38
C ALA A 70 10.21 14.54 -6.84
N GLU A 71 8.97 14.94 -7.09
CA GLU A 71 8.40 15.00 -8.43
C GLU A 71 8.32 16.46 -8.88
N GLY A 72 8.91 16.77 -10.01
CA GLY A 72 9.01 18.11 -10.56
C GLY A 72 10.44 18.44 -10.94
N GLU A 73 10.66 19.70 -11.31
CA GLU A 73 11.99 20.18 -11.69
C GLU A 73 12.79 20.52 -10.43
N THR A 74 13.97 19.92 -10.30
CA THR A 74 14.90 20.19 -9.21
C THR A 74 16.23 20.66 -9.78
N ARG A 75 16.74 21.80 -9.30
CA ARG A 75 18.05 22.36 -9.62
C ARG A 75 18.86 22.45 -8.34
N GLY A 76 20.18 22.47 -8.46
CA GLY A 76 21.11 22.47 -7.34
C GLY A 76 21.76 21.09 -7.14
N ARG A 77 22.51 20.95 -6.06
CA ARG A 77 23.29 19.72 -5.79
C ARG A 77 23.07 19.24 -4.37
N VAL A 78 22.80 17.94 -4.24
CA VAL A 78 22.83 17.23 -2.95
C VAL A 78 23.90 16.16 -3.04
N SER A 79 24.87 16.18 -2.13
CA SER A 79 25.98 15.22 -2.10
C SER A 79 26.17 14.60 -0.72
N LEU A 80 26.53 13.34 -0.72
CA LEU A 80 26.91 12.56 0.46
C LEU A 80 28.37 12.15 0.29
N ASN A 81 29.27 12.59 1.20
CA ASN A 81 30.72 12.39 1.09
C ASN A 81 31.28 12.82 -0.27
N ASN A 82 30.93 14.02 -0.72
CA ASN A 82 31.28 14.60 -2.02
C ASN A 82 30.72 13.85 -3.25
N ASN A 83 30.07 12.69 -3.07
CA ASN A 83 29.41 11.98 -4.15
C ASN A 83 27.98 12.51 -4.33
N LEU A 84 27.55 12.71 -5.58
CA LEU A 84 26.19 13.13 -5.88
C LEU A 84 25.19 12.08 -5.32
N LEU A 85 24.25 12.54 -4.51
CA LEU A 85 23.25 11.66 -3.90
C LEU A 85 22.17 11.29 -4.93
N THR A 86 22.41 10.22 -5.65
CA THR A 86 21.42 9.66 -6.58
C THR A 86 20.34 8.87 -5.83
N PRO A 87 19.13 8.69 -6.41
CA PRO A 87 18.09 7.85 -5.82
C PRO A 87 18.56 6.41 -5.51
N GLU A 88 19.47 5.87 -6.31
CA GLU A 88 20.05 4.54 -6.06
C GLU A 88 20.98 4.53 -4.85
N LEU A 89 21.84 5.54 -4.73
CA LEU A 89 22.75 5.67 -3.59
C LEU A 89 21.95 5.84 -2.29
N PHE A 90 20.90 6.68 -2.32
CA PHE A 90 20.00 6.83 -1.18
C PHE A 90 19.29 5.52 -0.80
N ARG A 91 18.79 4.73 -1.76
CA ARG A 91 18.17 3.43 -1.46
C ARG A 91 19.11 2.43 -0.80
N ARG A 92 20.42 2.54 -1.03
CA ARG A 92 21.43 1.64 -0.45
C ARG A 92 21.86 2.06 0.94
N HIS A 93 22.01 3.34 1.19
CA HIS A 93 22.61 3.89 2.39
C HIS A 93 21.66 4.74 3.23
N GLY A 94 20.53 5.13 2.67
CA GLY A 94 19.53 5.96 3.32
C GLY A 94 18.38 5.17 3.91
N GLY A 95 17.75 5.76 4.93
CA GLY A 95 16.47 5.37 5.47
C GLY A 95 15.50 6.54 5.42
N TYR A 96 14.24 6.32 5.07
CA TYR A 96 13.21 7.35 5.06
C TYR A 96 11.99 6.90 5.86
N VAL A 97 11.67 7.65 6.92
CA VAL A 97 10.46 7.46 7.70
C VAL A 97 9.45 8.53 7.29
N ALA A 98 8.41 8.11 6.60
CA ALA A 98 7.33 9.02 6.19
C ALA A 98 6.43 9.38 7.37
N HIS A 99 5.73 10.51 7.28
CA HIS A 99 4.78 10.96 8.28
C HIS A 99 3.74 9.87 8.64
N ARG A 100 3.24 9.13 7.64
CA ARG A 100 2.40 7.95 7.83
C ARG A 100 3.07 6.71 7.24
N CYS A 101 3.25 5.67 8.03
CA CYS A 101 3.70 4.37 7.59
C CYS A 101 2.57 3.35 7.78
N HIS A 102 2.40 2.48 6.78
CA HIS A 102 1.44 1.38 6.84
C HIS A 102 2.17 0.11 7.26
N LEU A 103 2.09 -0.25 8.53
CA LEU A 103 2.56 -1.54 9.03
C LEU A 103 1.41 -2.56 8.97
N LEU A 104 1.75 -3.83 8.86
CA LEU A 104 0.74 -4.90 8.81
C LEU A 104 0.23 -5.17 10.24
N PRO A 105 -1.09 -4.97 10.51
CA PRO A 105 -1.64 -4.94 11.87
C PRO A 105 -1.59 -6.29 12.58
N SER A 106 -1.62 -7.39 11.85
CA SER A 106 -1.63 -8.76 12.39
C SER A 106 -0.24 -9.29 12.77
N LEU A 107 0.84 -8.64 12.34
CA LEU A 107 2.20 -9.03 12.73
C LEU A 107 2.53 -8.55 14.13
N THR A 108 3.44 -9.26 14.81
CA THR A 108 4.03 -8.77 16.06
C THR A 108 5.14 -7.75 15.78
N VAL A 109 5.51 -6.97 16.80
CA VAL A 109 6.63 -6.00 16.73
C VAL A 109 7.91 -6.70 16.29
N ARG A 110 8.24 -7.83 16.90
CA ARG A 110 9.41 -8.65 16.55
C ARG A 110 9.36 -9.14 15.11
N GLN A 111 8.23 -9.71 14.67
CA GLN A 111 8.06 -10.18 13.29
C GLN A 111 8.23 -9.05 12.28
N THR A 112 7.66 -7.87 12.55
CA THR A 112 7.78 -6.70 11.68
C THR A 112 9.25 -6.31 11.46
N LEU A 113 10.05 -6.27 12.51
CA LEU A 113 11.50 -5.98 12.43
C LEU A 113 12.27 -7.12 11.75
N THR A 114 11.90 -8.37 12.02
CA THR A 114 12.55 -9.54 11.41
C THR A 114 12.36 -9.54 9.90
N TYR A 115 11.14 -9.32 9.40
CA TYR A 115 10.89 -9.22 7.95
C TYR A 115 11.55 -8.00 7.33
N ALA A 116 11.60 -6.86 8.02
CA ALA A 116 12.31 -5.68 7.54
C ALA A 116 13.82 -5.94 7.36
N THR A 117 14.46 -6.60 8.32
CA THR A 117 15.89 -6.97 8.22
C THR A 117 16.14 -8.06 7.18
N TRP A 118 15.20 -8.97 6.99
CA TRP A 118 15.29 -10.01 5.96
C TRP A 118 15.22 -9.44 4.55
N LEU A 119 14.23 -8.58 4.28
CA LEU A 119 14.09 -7.90 3.00
C LEU A 119 15.27 -6.96 2.68
N ALA A 120 15.97 -6.46 3.70
CA ALA A 120 17.18 -5.68 3.53
C ALA A 120 18.46 -6.55 3.36
N ASN A 121 18.33 -7.89 3.36
CA ASN A 121 19.43 -8.86 3.24
C ASN A 121 20.59 -8.64 4.22
N LEU A 122 20.27 -8.40 5.47
CA LEU A 122 21.26 -8.13 6.50
C LEU A 122 21.75 -9.43 7.16
N ASN A 123 23.04 -9.47 7.49
CA ASN A 123 23.63 -10.52 8.31
C ASN A 123 23.26 -10.29 9.79
N ASN A 124 23.31 -11.35 10.61
CA ASN A 124 23.02 -11.31 12.05
C ASN A 124 21.67 -10.67 12.41
N ARG A 125 20.61 -11.06 11.70
CA ARG A 125 19.26 -10.48 11.79
C ARG A 125 18.71 -10.46 13.21
N GLU A 126 18.82 -11.58 13.94
CA GLU A 126 18.31 -11.68 15.32
C GLU A 126 19.02 -10.74 16.30
N ALA A 127 20.34 -10.61 16.18
CA ALA A 127 21.09 -9.69 17.02
C ALA A 127 20.69 -8.23 16.75
N ARG A 128 20.49 -7.87 15.47
CA ARG A 128 20.03 -6.54 15.08
C ARG A 128 18.60 -6.27 15.56
N VAL A 129 17.69 -7.22 15.42
CA VAL A 129 16.31 -7.08 15.91
C VAL A 129 16.32 -6.91 17.43
N ARG A 130 17.06 -7.71 18.18
CA ARG A 130 17.18 -7.58 19.65
C ARG A 130 17.76 -6.21 20.04
N GLN A 131 18.81 -5.76 19.36
CA GLN A 131 19.41 -4.45 19.62
C GLN A 131 18.41 -3.32 19.33
N THR A 132 17.72 -3.35 18.18
CA THR A 132 16.74 -2.33 17.81
C THR A 132 15.56 -2.30 18.79
N LEU A 133 15.09 -3.45 19.27
CA LEU A 133 14.05 -3.53 20.30
C LEU A 133 14.50 -2.89 21.62
N ALA A 134 15.76 -3.12 22.02
CA ALA A 134 16.34 -2.52 23.23
C ALA A 134 16.54 -1.01 23.07
N ASP A 135 17.15 -0.57 21.95
CA ASP A 135 17.43 0.84 21.65
C ASP A 135 16.16 1.71 21.61
N LEU A 136 15.02 1.13 21.19
CA LEU A 136 13.73 1.82 21.09
C LEU A 136 12.78 1.56 22.28
N ALA A 137 13.25 0.90 23.32
CA ALA A 137 12.44 0.50 24.48
C ALA A 137 11.15 -0.26 24.07
N LEU A 138 11.25 -1.16 23.09
CA LEU A 138 10.14 -1.99 22.60
C LEU A 138 10.25 -3.47 23.04
N SER A 139 11.24 -3.81 23.87
CA SER A 139 11.49 -5.19 24.30
C SER A 139 10.30 -5.82 25.03
N GLN A 140 9.59 -5.05 25.85
CA GLN A 140 8.42 -5.53 26.62
C GLN A 140 7.22 -5.83 25.72
N VAL A 141 7.07 -5.10 24.62
CA VAL A 141 5.96 -5.24 23.66
C VAL A 141 6.34 -6.05 22.42
N ALA A 142 7.52 -6.69 22.41
CA ALA A 142 8.05 -7.39 21.24
C ALA A 142 7.10 -8.45 20.65
N ASN A 143 6.30 -9.10 21.48
CA ASN A 143 5.35 -10.15 21.08
C ASN A 143 3.92 -9.63 20.92
N ARG A 144 3.65 -8.35 21.20
CA ARG A 144 2.33 -7.75 20.93
C ARG A 144 2.13 -7.54 19.42
N SER A 145 0.86 -7.61 19.00
CA SER A 145 0.52 -7.29 17.63
C SER A 145 0.62 -5.78 17.38
N VAL A 146 0.94 -5.41 16.14
CA VAL A 146 1.04 -4.00 15.74
C VAL A 146 -0.28 -3.25 15.94
N ASN A 147 -1.43 -3.95 15.82
CA ASN A 147 -2.75 -3.37 16.04
C ASN A 147 -3.01 -2.98 17.50
N ASP A 148 -2.34 -3.64 18.45
CA ASP A 148 -2.56 -3.45 19.89
C ASP A 148 -1.53 -2.49 20.52
N LEU A 149 -0.71 -1.83 19.69
CA LEU A 149 0.27 -0.85 20.13
C LEU A 149 -0.37 0.50 20.38
N THR A 150 0.16 1.20 21.41
CA THR A 150 -0.13 2.61 21.62
C THR A 150 0.50 3.46 20.50
N LYS A 151 -0.03 4.68 20.28
CA LYS A 151 0.52 5.59 19.24
C LYS A 151 2.03 5.82 19.38
N PRO A 152 2.60 6.10 20.57
CA PRO A 152 4.03 6.27 20.74
C PRO A 152 4.84 4.99 20.44
N GLU A 153 4.34 3.81 20.84
CA GLU A 153 4.99 2.53 20.54
C GLU A 153 4.99 2.26 19.03
N TYR A 154 3.86 2.54 18.36
CA TYR A 154 3.77 2.44 16.91
C TYR A 154 4.76 3.37 16.20
N ARG A 155 4.92 4.64 16.66
CA ARG A 155 5.91 5.57 16.15
C ARG A 155 7.34 5.05 16.31
N ARG A 156 7.68 4.53 17.49
CA ARG A 156 8.99 3.91 17.73
C ARG A 156 9.22 2.69 16.85
N LEU A 157 8.19 1.87 16.60
CA LEU A 157 8.29 0.75 15.66
C LEU A 157 8.53 1.21 14.22
N MET A 158 7.86 2.28 13.77
CA MET A 158 8.12 2.87 12.44
C MET A 158 9.59 3.27 12.27
N LEU A 159 10.16 3.91 13.31
CA LEU A 159 11.59 4.24 13.35
C LEU A 159 12.44 2.97 13.30
N GLY A 160 12.06 1.96 14.10
CA GLY A 160 12.76 0.68 14.20
C GLY A 160 12.90 -0.05 12.87
N VAL A 161 11.88 0.00 12.03
CA VAL A 161 11.93 -0.61 10.69
C VAL A 161 13.06 -0.04 9.83
N GLN A 162 13.36 1.26 9.96
CA GLN A 162 14.46 1.88 9.22
C GLN A 162 15.80 1.74 9.97
N LEU A 163 15.81 1.94 11.29
CA LEU A 163 17.01 1.82 12.10
C LEU A 163 17.62 0.40 12.08
N ALA A 164 16.76 -0.62 12.00
CA ALA A 164 17.22 -2.01 11.87
C ALA A 164 18.06 -2.27 10.61
N LYS A 165 17.89 -1.43 9.57
CA LYS A 165 18.70 -1.47 8.33
C LYS A 165 20.06 -0.80 8.49
N ASP A 166 20.27 -0.08 9.59
CA ASP A 166 21.50 0.63 9.93
C ASP A 166 21.91 1.66 8.85
N PRO A 167 21.03 2.66 8.54
CA PRO A 167 21.29 3.64 7.49
C PRO A 167 22.39 4.63 7.88
N THR A 168 23.19 5.05 6.90
CA THR A 168 24.19 6.14 7.07
C THR A 168 23.50 7.51 7.10
N LEU A 169 22.41 7.68 6.32
CA LEU A 169 21.58 8.88 6.30
C LEU A 169 20.13 8.50 6.62
N LEU A 170 19.59 9.04 7.70
CA LEU A 170 18.21 8.80 8.13
C LEU A 170 17.40 10.09 8.00
N LEU A 171 16.36 10.03 7.16
CA LEU A 171 15.41 11.14 6.96
C LEU A 171 14.08 10.80 7.63
N LEU A 172 13.54 11.76 8.40
CA LEU A 172 12.36 11.55 9.23
C LEU A 172 11.37 12.72 9.01
N ASP A 173 10.18 12.38 8.50
CA ASP A 173 9.11 13.35 8.31
C ASP A 173 8.19 13.36 9.53
N GLU A 174 8.34 14.39 10.37
CA GLU A 174 7.62 14.64 11.61
C GLU A 174 7.53 13.40 12.54
N PRO A 175 8.68 12.84 12.99
CA PRO A 175 8.69 11.62 13.80
C PRO A 175 7.99 11.77 15.15
N THR A 176 7.80 12.98 15.64
CA THR A 176 7.20 13.31 16.93
C THR A 176 5.74 13.78 16.82
N TRP A 177 5.14 13.71 15.64
CA TRP A 177 3.75 14.13 15.45
C TRP A 177 2.77 13.25 16.25
N ASP A 178 1.80 13.90 16.92
CA ASP A 178 0.78 13.23 17.75
C ASP A 178 1.35 12.35 18.89
N THR A 179 2.51 12.76 19.44
CA THR A 179 3.12 12.15 20.62
C THR A 179 3.09 13.10 21.80
N ASP A 180 2.99 12.54 23.01
CA ASP A 180 3.08 13.29 24.26
C ASP A 180 4.50 13.85 24.50
N PRO A 181 4.66 14.82 25.40
CA PRO A 181 5.96 15.47 25.66
C PRO A 181 7.08 14.49 26.03
N LEU A 182 6.80 13.52 26.90
CA LEU A 182 7.80 12.56 27.34
C LEU A 182 8.26 11.65 26.20
N ASN A 183 7.33 11.13 25.40
CA ASN A 183 7.68 10.29 24.23
C ASN A 183 8.38 11.12 23.14
N THR A 184 8.05 12.40 22.96
CA THR A 184 8.79 13.29 22.06
C THR A 184 10.25 13.40 22.49
N TYR A 185 10.51 13.68 23.76
CA TYR A 185 11.85 13.71 24.34
C TYR A 185 12.59 12.39 24.14
N LEU A 186 11.95 11.26 24.45
CA LEU A 186 12.53 9.92 24.28
C LEU A 186 12.89 9.64 22.82
N ILE A 187 12.02 9.94 21.87
CA ILE A 187 12.27 9.73 20.44
C ILE A 187 13.47 10.54 19.98
N VAL A 188 13.53 11.83 20.30
CA VAL A 188 14.64 12.70 19.84
C VAL A 188 15.96 12.33 20.51
N SER A 189 15.96 12.01 21.81
CA SER A 189 17.15 11.54 22.53
C SER A 189 17.68 10.19 22.00
N MET A 190 16.79 9.27 21.64
CA MET A 190 17.17 7.99 20.99
C MET A 190 17.79 8.21 19.61
N LEU A 191 17.24 9.13 18.80
CA LEU A 191 17.77 9.47 17.48
C LEU A 191 19.15 10.12 17.59
N TRP A 192 19.33 11.04 18.53
CA TRP A 192 20.64 11.65 18.83
C TRP A 192 21.66 10.60 19.27
N SER A 193 21.28 9.72 20.22
CA SER A 193 22.13 8.62 20.69
C SER A 193 22.50 7.65 19.55
N TYR A 194 21.56 7.36 18.63
CA TYR A 194 21.83 6.59 17.44
C TYR A 194 22.85 7.28 16.53
N ALA A 195 22.60 8.57 16.19
CA ALA A 195 23.49 9.36 15.35
C ALA A 195 24.92 9.36 15.90
N THR A 196 25.07 9.70 17.18
CA THR A 196 26.37 9.83 17.85
C THR A 196 27.12 8.48 17.94
N ARG A 197 26.42 7.39 18.31
CA ARG A 197 27.05 6.04 18.42
C ARG A 197 27.44 5.45 17.08
N ARG A 198 26.67 5.71 16.01
CA ARG A 198 26.88 5.11 14.70
C ARG A 198 27.63 6.00 13.72
N GLY A 199 27.84 7.27 14.06
CA GLY A 199 28.38 8.26 13.13
C GLY A 199 27.44 8.52 11.93
N SER A 200 26.15 8.22 12.08
CA SER A 200 25.14 8.42 11.04
C SER A 200 24.60 9.84 11.05
N ILE A 201 24.13 10.32 9.91
CA ILE A 201 23.45 11.61 9.78
C ILE A 201 21.96 11.40 9.98
N VAL A 202 21.35 12.17 10.87
CA VAL A 202 19.89 12.16 11.10
C VAL A 202 19.33 13.53 10.72
N VAL A 203 18.38 13.56 9.80
CA VAL A 203 17.64 14.76 9.40
C VAL A 203 16.17 14.55 9.72
N LEU A 204 15.60 15.41 10.55
CA LEU A 204 14.20 15.32 10.93
C LEU A 204 13.47 16.64 10.71
N THR A 205 12.19 16.58 10.38
CA THR A 205 11.31 17.75 10.34
C THR A 205 10.52 17.85 11.64
N MET A 206 10.30 19.08 12.11
CA MET A 206 9.46 19.36 13.27
C MET A 206 8.58 20.60 12.99
N GLU A 207 7.32 20.54 13.43
CA GLU A 207 6.38 21.66 13.33
C GLU A 207 6.35 22.49 14.61
N THR A 208 6.40 21.83 15.75
CA THR A 208 6.33 22.45 17.09
C THR A 208 7.54 22.01 17.93
N PRO A 209 8.70 22.68 17.77
CA PRO A 209 9.88 22.33 18.55
C PRO A 209 9.72 22.74 20.02
N ARG A 210 10.06 21.80 20.92
CA ARG A 210 10.04 22.02 22.36
C ARG A 210 11.43 22.36 22.86
N SER A 211 11.51 23.10 23.98
CA SER A 211 12.79 23.49 24.60
C SER A 211 13.58 22.29 25.15
N ASP A 212 12.88 21.25 25.62
CA ASP A 212 13.48 20.05 26.19
C ASP A 212 14.23 19.17 25.15
N VAL A 213 13.92 19.29 23.86
CA VAL A 213 14.64 18.57 22.78
C VAL A 213 15.85 19.32 22.24
N LEU A 214 16.02 20.59 22.60
CA LEU A 214 17.10 21.46 22.12
C LEU A 214 18.51 20.88 22.31
N PRO A 215 18.86 20.24 23.44
CA PRO A 215 20.18 19.64 23.66
C PRO A 215 20.54 18.50 22.69
N PHE A 216 19.54 17.85 22.09
CA PHE A 216 19.71 16.72 21.19
C PHE A 216 19.73 17.12 19.70
N VAL A 217 19.41 18.38 19.40
CA VAL A 217 19.45 18.93 18.05
C VAL A 217 20.77 19.65 17.84
N SER A 218 21.66 19.05 17.03
CA SER A 218 23.00 19.59 16.79
C SER A 218 22.96 20.82 15.87
N ARG A 219 22.12 20.75 14.83
CA ARG A 219 21.96 21.80 13.82
C ARG A 219 20.49 22.07 13.53
N VAL A 220 20.20 23.32 13.17
CA VAL A 220 18.84 23.76 12.80
C VAL A 220 18.88 24.37 11.41
N THR A 221 17.88 24.06 10.60
CA THR A 221 17.55 24.77 9.37
C THR A 221 16.13 25.29 9.47
N LEU A 222 15.97 26.60 9.50
CA LEU A 222 14.69 27.30 9.58
C LEU A 222 14.23 27.68 8.18
N LEU A 223 13.12 27.07 7.73
CA LEU A 223 12.53 27.29 6.39
C LEU A 223 11.26 28.12 6.47
N CYS A 224 11.18 29.15 5.64
CA CYS A 224 9.97 29.93 5.43
C CYS A 224 9.73 30.16 3.95
N LEU A 225 8.52 29.90 3.47
CA LEU A 225 8.12 30.05 2.05
C LEU A 225 9.13 29.45 1.05
N GLY A 226 9.77 28.35 1.45
CA GLY A 226 10.77 27.66 0.65
C GLY A 226 12.18 28.26 0.69
N ALA A 227 12.41 29.35 1.41
CA ALA A 227 13.71 29.98 1.60
C ALA A 227 14.28 29.69 2.99
N VAL A 228 15.62 29.77 3.12
CA VAL A 228 16.32 29.56 4.40
C VAL A 228 16.43 30.87 5.14
N VAL A 229 15.93 30.91 6.37
CA VAL A 229 16.07 32.03 7.31
C VAL A 229 17.30 31.85 8.20
N TYR A 230 17.61 30.60 8.56
CA TYR A 230 18.82 30.24 9.29
C TYR A 230 19.20 28.77 8.96
N SER A 231 20.47 28.50 8.82
CA SER A 231 21.03 27.16 8.74
C SER A 231 22.41 27.12 9.38
N GLY A 232 22.53 26.41 10.50
CA GLY A 232 23.78 26.34 11.25
C GLY A 232 23.66 25.55 12.56
N PRO A 233 24.71 25.52 13.40
CA PRO A 233 24.67 24.92 14.73
C PRO A 233 23.56 25.54 15.59
N THR A 234 22.90 24.74 16.40
CA THR A 234 21.82 25.22 17.29
C THR A 234 22.32 26.23 18.31
N ARG A 235 23.57 26.07 18.75
CA ARG A 235 24.21 26.97 19.73
C ARG A 235 24.41 28.36 19.17
N SER A 236 24.90 28.48 17.95
CA SER A 236 25.20 29.77 17.28
C SER A 236 23.94 30.49 16.78
N MET A 237 22.77 29.87 16.89
CA MET A 237 21.51 30.46 16.42
C MET A 237 21.12 31.70 17.22
N LEU A 238 21.23 31.65 18.54
CA LEU A 238 20.92 32.82 19.41
C LEU A 238 21.83 33.99 19.13
N ASP A 239 23.13 33.73 19.02
CA ASP A 239 24.15 34.77 18.73
C ASP A 239 23.91 35.43 17.37
N TYR A 240 23.59 34.60 16.35
CA TYR A 240 23.25 35.09 15.01
C TYR A 240 22.05 36.04 15.04
N PHE A 241 20.92 35.60 15.64
CA PHE A 241 19.71 36.42 15.65
C PHE A 241 19.87 37.68 16.50
N THR A 242 20.64 37.62 17.58
CA THR A 242 21.00 38.80 18.38
C THR A 242 21.83 39.77 17.56
N TYR A 243 22.82 39.29 16.80
CA TYR A 243 23.66 40.10 15.93
C TYR A 243 22.87 40.83 14.84
N ILE A 244 21.88 40.17 14.22
CA ILE A 244 21.03 40.79 13.18
C ILE A 244 19.91 41.66 13.75
N GLY A 245 19.84 41.87 15.09
CA GLY A 245 18.88 42.77 15.75
C GLY A 245 17.56 42.14 16.18
N PHE A 246 17.48 40.77 16.27
CA PHE A 246 16.30 40.04 16.73
C PHE A 246 16.62 39.16 17.95
N PRO A 247 16.97 39.71 19.12
CA PRO A 247 17.27 38.91 20.30
C PRO A 247 16.04 38.16 20.80
N CYS A 248 16.23 36.91 21.26
CA CYS A 248 15.16 36.13 21.89
C CYS A 248 14.93 36.60 23.33
N PRO A 249 13.68 36.80 23.78
CA PRO A 249 13.38 37.06 25.18
C PRO A 249 13.84 35.92 26.09
N GLU A 250 14.34 36.23 27.31
CA GLU A 250 14.95 35.26 28.22
C GLU A 250 14.03 34.10 28.64
N LEU A 251 12.71 34.33 28.71
CA LEU A 251 11.72 33.34 29.16
C LEU A 251 11.06 32.58 28.03
N GLU A 252 11.41 32.86 26.79
CA GLU A 252 10.79 32.17 25.65
C GLU A 252 11.64 31.00 25.13
N ASN A 253 10.97 30.03 24.53
CA ASN A 253 11.65 28.96 23.82
C ASN A 253 12.24 29.48 22.50
N PRO A 254 13.58 29.52 22.34
CA PRO A 254 14.21 30.11 21.16
C PRO A 254 13.74 29.49 19.84
N LEU A 255 13.55 28.17 19.80
CA LEU A 255 13.10 27.49 18.57
C LEU A 255 11.68 27.89 18.18
N MET A 256 10.79 28.07 19.17
CA MET A 256 9.42 28.53 18.91
C MET A 256 9.40 30.04 18.57
N TYR A 257 10.17 30.84 19.26
CA TYR A 257 10.24 32.29 19.01
C TYR A 257 10.67 32.59 17.57
N TYR A 258 11.77 31.99 17.13
CA TYR A 258 12.26 32.22 15.76
C TYR A 258 11.39 31.53 14.69
N LEU A 259 10.71 30.45 15.04
CA LEU A 259 9.70 29.84 14.16
C LEU A 259 8.50 30.78 13.97
N CYS A 260 8.01 31.41 15.04
CA CYS A 260 6.93 32.38 14.97
C CYS A 260 7.36 33.63 14.19
N LEU A 261 8.58 34.16 14.45
CA LEU A 261 9.17 35.30 13.75
C LEU A 261 9.26 35.07 12.23
N SER A 262 9.53 33.82 11.82
CA SER A 262 9.65 33.40 10.42
C SER A 262 8.37 32.84 9.83
N THR A 263 7.21 33.00 10.50
CA THR A 263 5.92 32.50 10.01
C THR A 263 5.07 33.67 9.48
N VAL A 264 4.42 33.45 8.33
CA VAL A 264 3.53 34.44 7.73
C VAL A 264 2.24 34.57 8.53
N ASP A 265 1.92 35.75 9.01
CA ASP A 265 0.67 36.05 9.71
C ASP A 265 -0.45 36.37 8.70
N ARG A 266 -1.44 35.47 8.62
CA ARG A 266 -2.58 35.58 7.69
C ARG A 266 -3.85 36.14 8.34
N ARG A 267 -3.78 36.67 9.55
CA ARG A 267 -4.96 37.17 10.29
C ARG A 267 -5.52 38.47 9.69
N SER A 268 -4.66 39.33 9.11
CA SER A 268 -5.09 40.55 8.38
C SER A 268 -4.18 40.77 7.17
N ARG A 269 -4.64 41.58 6.20
CA ARG A 269 -3.85 41.93 5.01
C ARG A 269 -2.60 42.71 5.36
N ASP A 270 -2.69 43.63 6.32
CA ASP A 270 -1.57 44.45 6.73
C ASP A 270 -0.48 43.64 7.43
N ARG A 271 -0.89 42.74 8.34
CA ARG A 271 0.03 41.80 9.01
C ARG A 271 0.64 40.79 8.03
N PHE A 272 -0.09 40.41 7.01
CA PHE A 272 0.44 39.56 5.94
C PHE A 272 1.56 40.26 5.17
N LEU A 273 1.38 41.52 4.81
CA LEU A 273 2.40 42.29 4.09
C LEU A 273 3.62 42.56 4.99
N GLU A 274 3.38 42.96 6.23
CA GLU A 274 4.44 43.22 7.22
C GLU A 274 5.28 41.96 7.50
N SER A 275 4.64 40.83 7.77
CA SER A 275 5.34 39.56 8.02
C SER A 275 6.11 39.06 6.78
N ASN A 276 5.58 39.24 5.57
CA ASN A 276 6.31 38.90 4.35
C ASN A 276 7.54 39.78 4.15
N GLN A 277 7.43 41.08 4.41
CA GLN A 277 8.56 42.00 4.32
C GLN A 277 9.63 41.63 5.36
N GLN A 278 9.23 41.34 6.60
CA GLN A 278 10.14 40.90 7.65
C GLN A 278 10.88 39.63 7.26
N ILE A 279 10.17 38.63 6.72
CA ILE A 279 10.76 37.36 6.27
C ILE A 279 11.76 37.61 5.14
N SER A 280 11.46 38.48 4.17
CA SER A 280 12.39 38.79 3.09
C SER A 280 13.70 39.42 3.62
N VAL A 281 13.60 40.33 4.59
CA VAL A 281 14.77 40.90 5.26
C VAL A 281 15.61 39.84 5.99
N LEU A 282 14.96 38.91 6.71
CA LEU A 282 15.65 37.83 7.39
C LEU A 282 16.39 36.89 6.41
N VAL A 283 15.76 36.56 5.28
CA VAL A 283 16.36 35.71 4.23
C VAL A 283 17.57 36.42 3.59
N GLU A 284 17.45 37.71 3.28
CA GLU A 284 18.55 38.51 2.69
C GLU A 284 19.74 38.65 3.66
N LYS A 285 19.48 38.95 4.94
CA LYS A 285 20.52 39.00 5.97
C LYS A 285 21.22 37.63 6.12
N PHE A 286 20.49 36.51 6.10
CA PHE A 286 21.12 35.20 6.17
C PHE A 286 22.00 34.92 4.94
N LYS A 287 21.58 35.30 3.75
CA LYS A 287 22.40 35.19 2.54
C LYS A 287 23.69 35.99 2.60
N ALA A 288 23.63 37.17 3.17
CA ALA A 288 24.79 38.05 3.28
C ALA A 288 25.77 37.62 4.39
N GLU A 289 25.26 37.29 5.58
CA GLU A 289 26.07 37.15 6.80
C GLU A 289 26.02 35.72 7.37
N GLY A 290 24.99 34.94 7.06
CA GLY A 290 24.74 33.62 7.68
C GLY A 290 25.58 32.47 7.12
N VAL A 291 26.21 32.61 5.96
CA VAL A 291 26.95 31.53 5.28
C VAL A 291 28.12 31.01 6.13
N ILE A 292 28.69 31.82 7.01
CA ILE A 292 29.77 31.43 7.93
C ILE A 292 29.28 30.35 8.89
N TYR A 293 28.09 30.52 9.48
CA TYR A 293 27.49 29.57 10.43
C TYR A 293 27.16 28.23 9.78
N MET A 294 26.81 28.22 8.51
CA MET A 294 26.53 27.00 7.77
C MET A 294 27.78 26.11 7.63
N LYS A 295 28.96 26.71 7.48
CA LYS A 295 30.25 26.03 7.29
C LYS A 295 30.98 25.70 8.60
N GLU A 296 30.46 26.13 9.75
CA GLU A 296 31.07 25.87 11.05
C GLU A 296 31.26 24.37 11.33
N ALA A 297 32.48 23.99 11.74
CA ALA A 297 32.83 22.63 11.99
C ALA A 297 32.12 22.06 13.24
N PRO A 298 31.83 20.73 13.31
CA PRO A 298 31.19 20.15 14.46
C PRO A 298 32.09 20.24 15.69
N GLN A 299 31.55 20.76 16.79
CA GLN A 299 32.22 20.71 18.09
C GLN A 299 31.95 19.34 18.70
N VAL A 300 32.96 18.47 18.75
CA VAL A 300 32.87 17.15 19.39
C VAL A 300 32.68 17.36 20.90
N PRO A 301 31.61 16.79 21.53
CA PRO A 301 31.47 16.88 22.98
C PRO A 301 32.65 16.19 23.67
N PRO A 302 33.25 16.80 24.73
CA PRO A 302 34.52 16.36 25.32
C PRO A 302 34.50 15.00 26.03
N ASN A 303 33.36 14.35 26.20
CA ASN A 303 33.18 13.20 27.09
C ASN A 303 32.97 11.83 26.41
N ILE A 304 33.20 11.69 25.11
CA ILE A 304 33.10 10.34 24.46
C ILE A 304 34.52 9.82 24.17
N LYS A 305 35.40 9.77 25.20
CA LYS A 305 36.75 9.23 25.03
C LYS A 305 36.89 7.72 25.27
N ASP A 306 35.90 7.03 25.84
CA ASP A 306 36.10 5.68 26.39
C ASP A 306 35.17 4.56 25.89
N THR A 307 34.60 4.68 24.71
CA THR A 307 33.98 3.49 24.12
C THR A 307 34.73 3.09 22.84
N SER A 308 35.83 2.41 23.05
CA SER A 308 36.65 1.73 22.01
C SER A 308 36.01 0.48 21.46
N LEU A 309 34.69 0.51 21.20
CA LEU A 309 34.03 -0.46 20.35
C LEU A 309 34.14 0.05 18.91
N GLY A 310 34.98 -0.62 18.14
CA GLY A 310 35.42 -0.29 16.81
C GLY A 310 34.30 0.35 15.97
N ILE A 311 34.43 1.66 15.76
CA ILE A 311 33.72 2.36 14.71
C ILE A 311 34.30 1.79 13.41
N MET A 312 33.69 0.73 12.92
CA MET A 312 33.94 0.25 11.58
C MET A 312 33.64 1.42 10.64
N HIS A 313 34.66 1.94 9.97
CA HIS A 313 34.48 2.80 8.80
C HIS A 313 33.50 2.10 7.86
N LYS A 314 32.24 2.50 7.89
CA LYS A 314 31.29 2.14 6.85
C LYS A 314 31.69 2.88 5.57
N GLY A 315 32.69 2.35 4.88
CA GLY A 315 32.87 2.69 3.49
C GLY A 315 31.51 2.54 2.79
N LEU A 316 31.20 3.38 1.81
CA LEU A 316 30.04 3.26 0.91
C LEU A 316 30.12 1.90 0.13
N GLY A 317 30.24 0.80 0.86
CA GLY A 317 30.27 -0.55 0.33
C GLY A 317 28.96 -0.89 -0.37
N ARG A 318 29.03 -1.62 -1.47
CA ARG A 318 27.88 -2.12 -2.21
C ARG A 318 27.01 -2.98 -1.27
N GLY A 319 25.86 -2.47 -0.82
CA GLY A 319 24.82 -3.31 -0.27
C GLY A 319 24.40 -4.34 -1.32
N ILE A 320 24.58 -5.62 -1.02
CA ILE A 320 24.19 -6.72 -1.90
C ILE A 320 22.67 -6.73 -1.94
N LYS A 321 22.08 -6.56 -3.12
CA LYS A 321 20.63 -6.72 -3.28
C LYS A 321 20.24 -8.14 -2.84
N PRO A 322 19.14 -8.31 -2.08
CA PRO A 322 18.66 -9.64 -1.73
C PRO A 322 18.37 -10.46 -3.00
N GLY A 323 18.69 -11.73 -2.98
CA GLY A 323 18.38 -12.65 -4.07
C GLY A 323 16.87 -12.72 -4.28
N CYS A 324 16.42 -12.86 -5.52
CA CYS A 324 15.00 -12.91 -5.91
C CYS A 324 14.22 -13.97 -5.10
N PHE A 325 14.78 -15.16 -4.95
CA PHE A 325 14.20 -16.27 -4.20
C PHE A 325 14.05 -15.98 -2.70
N SER A 326 15.10 -15.42 -2.08
CA SER A 326 15.08 -15.07 -0.66
C SER A 326 14.01 -14.00 -0.37
N THR A 327 13.85 -13.04 -1.28
CA THR A 327 12.84 -11.99 -1.15
C THR A 327 11.43 -12.55 -1.31
N LEU A 328 11.21 -13.40 -2.31
CA LEU A 328 9.91 -14.05 -2.52
C LEU A 328 9.51 -14.91 -1.32
N PHE A 329 10.46 -15.68 -0.79
CA PHE A 329 10.23 -16.53 0.38
C PHE A 329 9.93 -15.71 1.64
N ALA A 330 10.64 -14.60 1.85
CA ALA A 330 10.37 -13.69 2.96
C ALA A 330 8.97 -13.06 2.86
N LEU A 331 8.55 -12.64 1.66
CA LEU A 331 7.22 -12.09 1.40
C LEU A 331 6.12 -13.14 1.61
N TYR A 332 6.35 -14.37 1.16
CA TYR A 332 5.42 -15.47 1.34
C TYR A 332 5.24 -15.83 2.82
N LEU A 333 6.33 -16.01 3.56
CA LEU A 333 6.27 -16.26 5.01
C LEU A 333 5.62 -15.11 5.77
N ARG A 334 5.87 -13.85 5.37
CA ARG A 334 5.21 -12.69 5.93
C ARG A 334 3.70 -12.74 5.71
N SER A 335 3.26 -13.12 4.51
CA SER A 335 1.85 -13.27 4.18
C SER A 335 1.19 -14.42 4.95
N LEU A 336 1.88 -15.54 5.12
CA LEU A 336 1.45 -16.64 6.00
C LEU A 336 1.31 -16.16 7.45
N ALA A 337 2.31 -15.50 7.99
CA ALA A 337 2.29 -14.99 9.35
C ALA A 337 1.14 -14.00 9.60
N THR A 338 0.78 -13.18 8.59
CA THR A 338 -0.37 -12.26 8.71
C THR A 338 -1.71 -12.97 8.69
N THR A 339 -1.85 -14.05 7.93
CA THR A 339 -3.11 -14.78 7.76
C THR A 339 -3.37 -15.75 8.92
N PHE A 340 -2.33 -16.43 9.41
CA PHE A 340 -2.42 -17.41 10.49
C PHE A 340 -2.03 -16.84 11.86
N ALA A 341 -2.05 -15.52 12.03
CA ALA A 341 -1.82 -14.92 13.33
C ALA A 341 -3.00 -15.17 14.28
N PHE A 342 -2.70 -15.63 15.53
CA PHE A 342 -3.69 -15.86 16.58
C PHE A 342 -4.12 -14.55 17.28
N ASN A 343 -4.42 -13.50 16.51
CA ASN A 343 -4.94 -12.23 17.00
C ASN A 343 -6.21 -11.85 16.22
N LYS A 344 -6.96 -10.85 16.72
CA LYS A 344 -8.23 -10.42 16.12
C LYS A 344 -8.09 -10.10 14.62
N SER A 345 -7.00 -9.47 14.23
CA SER A 345 -6.73 -9.10 12.84
C SER A 345 -6.39 -10.34 11.99
N GLY A 346 -5.55 -11.26 12.47
CA GLY A 346 -5.21 -12.49 11.76
C GLY A 346 -6.40 -13.43 11.62
N LEU A 347 -7.20 -13.60 12.69
CA LEU A 347 -8.42 -14.37 12.62
C LEU A 347 -9.41 -13.80 11.60
N GLY A 348 -9.52 -12.47 11.51
CA GLY A 348 -10.31 -11.80 10.48
C GLY A 348 -9.80 -12.09 9.06
N HIS A 349 -8.49 -12.09 8.85
CA HIS A 349 -7.88 -12.44 7.56
C HIS A 349 -8.16 -13.90 7.18
N PHE A 350 -8.01 -14.82 8.13
CA PHE A 350 -8.29 -16.23 7.92
C PHE A 350 -9.78 -16.47 7.61
N ALA A 351 -10.68 -15.90 8.40
CA ALA A 351 -12.11 -16.00 8.21
C ALA A 351 -12.54 -15.42 6.85
N ALA A 352 -12.02 -14.28 6.45
CA ALA A 352 -12.34 -13.68 5.16
C ALA A 352 -11.88 -14.56 3.98
N ARG A 353 -10.72 -15.21 4.08
CA ARG A 353 -10.20 -16.06 2.99
C ARG A 353 -10.83 -17.45 2.91
N LEU A 354 -11.12 -18.05 4.05
CA LEU A 354 -11.54 -19.46 4.10
C LEU A 354 -13.03 -19.63 4.36
N LEU A 355 -13.63 -18.80 5.23
CA LEU A 355 -14.99 -19.02 5.72
C LEU A 355 -16.05 -18.15 5.05
N LEU A 356 -15.68 -16.99 4.47
CA LEU A 356 -16.66 -16.06 3.89
C LEU A 356 -17.51 -16.73 2.80
N LEU A 357 -16.86 -17.45 1.87
CA LEU A 357 -17.53 -18.11 0.76
C LEU A 357 -18.39 -19.32 1.23
N PRO A 358 -17.86 -20.30 1.98
CA PRO A 358 -18.67 -21.41 2.51
C PRO A 358 -19.87 -20.95 3.33
N PHE A 359 -19.68 -19.91 4.17
CA PHE A 359 -20.76 -19.36 5.00
C PHE A 359 -21.87 -18.75 4.16
N SER A 360 -21.52 -17.96 3.14
CA SER A 360 -22.52 -17.34 2.25
C SER A 360 -23.33 -18.35 1.46
N ILE A 361 -22.67 -19.41 0.99
CA ILE A 361 -23.34 -20.52 0.27
C ILE A 361 -24.17 -21.39 1.21
N ALA A 362 -23.70 -21.67 2.42
CA ALA A 362 -24.49 -22.41 3.42
C ALA A 362 -25.80 -21.67 3.74
N LEU A 363 -25.74 -20.34 3.91
CA LEU A 363 -26.95 -19.52 4.12
C LEU A 363 -27.90 -19.61 2.92
N MET A 364 -27.37 -19.51 1.71
CA MET A 364 -28.15 -19.66 0.48
C MET A 364 -28.77 -21.07 0.38
N SER A 365 -28.00 -22.11 0.71
CA SER A 365 -28.45 -23.50 0.68
C SER A 365 -29.65 -23.75 1.60
N ILE A 366 -29.67 -23.13 2.78
CA ILE A 366 -30.83 -23.20 3.70
C ILE A 366 -32.08 -22.58 3.06
N LEU A 367 -31.95 -21.46 2.36
CA LEU A 367 -33.07 -20.82 1.67
C LEU A 367 -33.65 -21.68 0.53
N TYR A 368 -32.78 -22.37 -0.20
CA TYR A 368 -33.20 -23.23 -1.31
C TYR A 368 -33.71 -24.61 -0.86
N SER A 369 -33.26 -25.15 0.27
CA SER A 369 -33.69 -26.48 0.77
C SER A 369 -35.18 -26.52 1.16
N HIS A 370 -35.77 -25.35 1.45
CA HIS A 370 -37.20 -25.25 1.80
C HIS A 370 -38.11 -24.99 0.60
N SER A 371 -37.57 -24.84 -0.61
CA SER A 371 -38.34 -24.63 -1.81
C SER A 371 -38.74 -25.99 -2.42
N THR A 372 -40.04 -26.34 -2.41
CA THR A 372 -40.54 -27.51 -3.14
C THR A 372 -40.44 -27.23 -4.66
N PRO A 373 -39.70 -28.04 -5.42
CA PRO A 373 -39.58 -27.85 -6.86
C PRO A 373 -40.92 -28.06 -7.54
N VAL A 374 -41.44 -27.05 -8.18
CA VAL A 374 -42.60 -27.18 -9.06
C VAL A 374 -42.09 -27.80 -10.36
N GLN A 375 -42.55 -28.99 -10.70
CA GLN A 375 -42.07 -29.79 -11.81
C GLN A 375 -42.05 -29.05 -13.17
N SER A 376 -43.00 -28.18 -13.39
CA SER A 376 -43.09 -27.33 -14.61
C SER A 376 -42.06 -26.19 -14.70
N ARG A 377 -41.35 -25.85 -13.61
CA ARG A 377 -40.35 -24.72 -13.55
C ARG A 377 -38.96 -25.16 -13.14
N ILE A 378 -38.71 -26.47 -13.15
CA ILE A 378 -37.46 -27.03 -12.60
C ILE A 378 -36.20 -26.47 -13.29
N PHE A 379 -36.19 -26.37 -14.63
CA PHE A 379 -35.05 -25.79 -15.38
C PHE A 379 -34.77 -24.34 -15.03
N LEU A 380 -35.83 -23.55 -14.88
CA LEU A 380 -35.68 -22.14 -14.52
C LEU A 380 -35.19 -21.96 -13.07
N GLN A 381 -35.69 -22.81 -12.17
CA GLN A 381 -35.29 -22.79 -10.76
C GLN A 381 -33.83 -23.22 -10.60
N THR A 382 -33.40 -24.29 -11.27
CA THR A 382 -32.01 -24.77 -11.27
C THR A 382 -31.07 -23.73 -11.88
N SER A 383 -31.47 -23.14 -13.01
CA SER A 383 -30.68 -22.07 -13.65
C SER A 383 -30.58 -20.81 -12.77
N GLY A 384 -31.65 -20.48 -12.03
CA GLY A 384 -31.64 -19.40 -11.02
C GLY A 384 -30.69 -19.70 -9.85
N LEU A 385 -30.68 -20.94 -9.37
CA LEU A 385 -29.72 -21.39 -8.34
C LEU A 385 -28.27 -21.24 -8.83
N VAL A 386 -27.97 -21.74 -10.04
CA VAL A 386 -26.64 -21.61 -10.65
C VAL A 386 -26.23 -20.14 -10.79
N PHE A 387 -27.13 -19.27 -11.22
CA PHE A 387 -26.87 -17.84 -11.30
C PHE A 387 -26.49 -17.24 -9.95
N ASN A 388 -27.23 -17.59 -8.89
CA ASN A 388 -26.94 -17.12 -7.54
C ASN A 388 -25.59 -17.64 -7.03
N VAL A 389 -25.26 -18.91 -7.29
CA VAL A 389 -23.96 -19.51 -6.94
C VAL A 389 -22.82 -18.74 -7.62
N VAL A 390 -22.88 -18.57 -8.94
CA VAL A 390 -21.86 -17.80 -9.70
C VAL A 390 -21.73 -16.39 -9.15
N THR A 391 -22.84 -15.71 -8.92
CA THR A 391 -22.85 -14.34 -8.37
C THR A 391 -22.18 -14.29 -7.01
N LEU A 392 -22.46 -15.23 -6.11
CA LEU A 392 -21.83 -15.28 -4.78
C LEU A 392 -20.32 -15.52 -4.85
N PHE A 393 -19.83 -16.34 -5.80
CA PHE A 393 -18.40 -16.53 -5.99
C PHE A 393 -17.71 -15.23 -6.44
N TYR A 394 -18.31 -14.48 -7.36
CA TYR A 394 -17.81 -13.15 -7.76
C TYR A 394 -17.83 -12.18 -6.59
N VAL A 395 -18.94 -12.06 -5.88
CA VAL A 395 -19.10 -11.14 -4.74
C VAL A 395 -18.12 -11.49 -3.62
N ALA A 396 -17.93 -12.77 -3.29
CA ALA A 396 -17.00 -13.21 -2.28
C ALA A 396 -15.54 -12.90 -2.66
N GLY A 397 -15.17 -13.12 -3.93
CA GLY A 397 -13.84 -12.74 -4.44
C GLY A 397 -13.57 -11.23 -4.33
N ILE A 398 -14.55 -10.40 -4.70
CA ILE A 398 -14.46 -8.94 -4.57
C ILE A 398 -14.34 -8.53 -3.09
N ALA A 399 -15.23 -9.06 -2.24
CA ALA A 399 -15.27 -8.70 -0.82
C ALA A 399 -13.98 -9.11 -0.09
N CYS A 400 -13.49 -10.35 -0.30
CA CYS A 400 -12.25 -10.82 0.28
C CYS A 400 -11.06 -9.93 -0.14
N THR A 401 -10.94 -9.63 -1.42
CA THR A 401 -9.87 -8.77 -1.96
C THR A 401 -9.98 -7.35 -1.43
N ALA A 402 -11.18 -6.79 -1.36
CA ALA A 402 -11.42 -5.44 -0.85
C ALA A 402 -11.05 -5.28 0.64
N LEU A 403 -11.26 -6.34 1.43
CA LEU A 403 -10.91 -6.34 2.86
C LEU A 403 -9.39 -6.47 3.09
N LEU A 404 -8.70 -7.29 2.29
CA LEU A 404 -7.33 -7.71 2.59
C LEU A 404 -6.27 -6.98 1.77
N PHE A 405 -6.48 -6.83 0.47
CA PHE A 405 -5.47 -6.33 -0.46
C PHE A 405 -5.02 -4.89 -0.21
N PRO A 406 -5.86 -3.92 0.22
CA PRO A 406 -5.44 -2.53 0.41
C PRO A 406 -4.30 -2.37 1.42
N GLY A 407 -4.30 -3.15 2.51
CA GLY A 407 -3.23 -3.15 3.51
C GLY A 407 -1.89 -3.62 2.94
N TYR A 408 -1.91 -4.73 2.19
CA TYR A 408 -0.72 -5.25 1.51
C TYR A 408 -0.22 -4.28 0.43
N ARG A 409 -1.12 -3.67 -0.34
CA ARG A 409 -0.80 -2.67 -1.37
C ARG A 409 -0.13 -1.43 -0.77
N ALA A 410 -0.69 -0.87 0.30
CA ALA A 410 -0.13 0.31 0.96
C ALA A 410 1.32 0.05 1.44
N ARG A 411 1.55 -1.12 2.05
CA ARG A 411 2.89 -1.56 2.44
C ARG A 411 3.81 -1.76 1.24
N TYR A 412 3.31 -2.38 0.15
CA TYR A 412 4.08 -2.56 -1.08
C TYR A 412 4.57 -1.24 -1.67
N TYR A 413 3.72 -0.21 -1.75
CA TYR A 413 4.15 1.08 -2.31
C TYR A 413 5.24 1.75 -1.48
N GLN A 414 5.23 1.60 -0.16
CA GLN A 414 6.31 2.08 0.70
C GLN A 414 7.62 1.32 0.43
N GLU A 415 7.56 0.01 0.42
CA GLU A 415 8.73 -0.86 0.20
C GLU A 415 9.27 -0.75 -1.24
N LYS A 416 8.41 -0.51 -2.24
CA LYS A 416 8.82 -0.20 -3.63
C LYS A 416 9.60 1.10 -3.71
N ARG A 417 9.21 2.15 -2.98
CA ARG A 417 9.97 3.41 -2.91
C ARG A 417 11.36 3.22 -2.30
N GLU A 418 11.49 2.27 -1.38
CA GLU A 418 12.78 1.87 -0.81
C GLU A 418 13.61 0.97 -1.75
N GLY A 419 13.04 0.50 -2.85
CA GLY A 419 13.69 -0.34 -3.85
C GLY A 419 13.91 -1.79 -3.43
N LEU A 420 13.13 -2.30 -2.47
CA LEU A 420 13.31 -3.64 -1.92
C LEU A 420 12.89 -4.72 -2.94
N TYR A 421 11.75 -4.56 -3.62
CA TYR A 421 11.24 -5.50 -4.61
C TYR A 421 10.26 -4.84 -5.60
N GLY A 422 10.00 -5.51 -6.72
CA GLY A 422 9.12 -5.04 -7.79
C GLY A 422 7.67 -5.52 -7.68
N GLY A 423 6.79 -5.00 -8.56
CA GLY A 423 5.37 -5.30 -8.55
C GLY A 423 5.04 -6.75 -8.87
N ALA A 424 5.73 -7.35 -9.84
CA ALA A 424 5.54 -8.76 -10.18
C ALA A 424 5.83 -9.68 -8.99
N MET A 425 6.92 -9.42 -8.24
CA MET A 425 7.28 -10.20 -7.05
C MET A 425 6.25 -10.05 -5.92
N PHE A 426 5.68 -8.85 -5.76
CA PHE A 426 4.60 -8.61 -4.81
C PHE A 426 3.35 -9.43 -5.16
N LEU A 427 2.91 -9.38 -6.42
CA LEU A 427 1.72 -10.09 -6.88
C LEU A 427 1.92 -11.62 -6.86
N THR A 428 3.11 -12.12 -7.24
CA THR A 428 3.41 -13.56 -7.13
C THR A 428 3.39 -14.04 -5.68
N ALA A 429 3.96 -13.28 -4.74
CA ALA A 429 3.90 -13.63 -3.32
C ALA A 429 2.46 -13.61 -2.77
N TYR A 430 1.65 -12.64 -3.21
CA TYR A 430 0.23 -12.57 -2.87
C TYR A 430 -0.56 -13.74 -3.45
N ALA A 431 -0.37 -14.04 -4.74
CA ALA A 431 -1.05 -15.14 -5.44
C ALA A 431 -0.68 -16.51 -4.85
N LEU A 432 0.59 -16.71 -4.49
CA LEU A 432 1.07 -17.97 -3.90
C LEU A 432 0.35 -18.33 -2.59
N LEU A 433 -0.16 -17.35 -1.87
CA LEU A 433 -0.98 -17.56 -0.67
C LEU A 433 -2.49 -17.57 -0.99
N SER A 434 -2.97 -16.64 -1.84
CA SER A 434 -4.41 -16.48 -2.08
C SER A 434 -4.99 -17.65 -2.88
N LEU A 435 -4.28 -18.14 -3.90
CA LEU A 435 -4.77 -19.22 -4.78
C LEU A 435 -5.03 -20.54 -4.04
N PRO A 436 -4.12 -21.09 -3.22
CA PRO A 436 -4.39 -22.34 -2.49
C PRO A 436 -5.55 -22.19 -1.48
N LEU A 437 -5.60 -21.07 -0.76
CA LEU A 437 -6.64 -20.84 0.24
C LEU A 437 -8.02 -20.66 -0.40
N SER A 438 -8.11 -19.94 -1.53
CA SER A 438 -9.35 -19.81 -2.28
C SER A 438 -9.79 -21.14 -2.88
N PHE A 439 -8.86 -21.98 -3.34
CA PHE A 439 -9.17 -23.32 -3.85
C PHE A 439 -9.76 -24.22 -2.75
N VAL A 440 -9.15 -24.24 -1.57
CA VAL A 440 -9.68 -24.99 -0.40
C VAL A 440 -11.06 -24.45 0.00
N SER A 441 -11.24 -23.13 0.04
CA SER A 441 -12.54 -22.51 0.32
C SER A 441 -13.61 -22.92 -0.70
N THR A 442 -13.25 -22.98 -1.99
CA THR A 442 -14.13 -23.46 -3.08
C THR A 442 -14.49 -24.93 -2.90
N MET A 443 -13.53 -25.79 -2.59
CA MET A 443 -13.79 -27.23 -2.34
C MET A 443 -14.79 -27.44 -1.21
N ILE A 444 -14.62 -26.75 -0.08
CA ILE A 444 -15.55 -26.82 1.06
C ILE A 444 -16.95 -26.35 0.62
N THR A 445 -17.01 -25.26 -0.13
CA THR A 445 -18.26 -24.66 -0.60
C THR A 445 -19.05 -25.59 -1.51
N ILE A 446 -18.38 -26.24 -2.46
CA ILE A 446 -19.05 -27.17 -3.39
C ILE A 446 -19.44 -28.46 -2.65
N GLY A 447 -18.67 -28.89 -1.65
CA GLY A 447 -19.10 -29.97 -0.75
C GLY A 447 -20.44 -29.67 -0.05
N ILE A 448 -20.73 -28.41 0.28
CA ILE A 448 -22.03 -28.00 0.82
C ILE A 448 -23.12 -27.99 -0.26
N LEU A 449 -22.78 -27.68 -1.51
CA LEU A 449 -23.72 -27.66 -2.65
C LEU A 449 -24.03 -29.04 -3.23
N THR A 450 -23.14 -30.01 -3.03
CA THR A 450 -23.28 -31.39 -3.60
C THR A 450 -24.65 -32.02 -3.33
N PRO A 451 -25.22 -31.99 -2.12
CA PRO A 451 -26.53 -32.61 -1.85
C PRO A 451 -27.70 -31.84 -2.49
N ILE A 452 -27.52 -30.59 -2.91
CA ILE A 452 -28.58 -29.76 -3.52
C ILE A 452 -28.59 -29.91 -5.04
N LEU A 453 -27.41 -30.05 -5.65
CA LEU A 453 -27.23 -30.15 -7.10
C LEU A 453 -27.05 -31.62 -7.55
N GLU A 454 -27.07 -32.59 -6.63
CA GLU A 454 -26.89 -34.01 -6.90
C GLU A 454 -25.67 -34.31 -7.79
N LEU A 455 -24.51 -33.65 -7.48
CA LEU A 455 -23.31 -33.74 -8.30
C LEU A 455 -22.56 -35.08 -8.08
N ASP A 456 -22.24 -35.76 -9.16
CA ASP A 456 -21.31 -36.87 -9.17
C ASP A 456 -19.86 -36.41 -8.99
N LEU A 457 -18.93 -37.31 -8.67
CA LEU A 457 -17.53 -36.97 -8.43
C LEU A 457 -16.86 -36.24 -9.62
N SER A 458 -17.21 -36.66 -10.85
CA SER A 458 -16.70 -36.00 -12.07
C SER A 458 -17.27 -34.59 -12.25
N THR A 459 -18.58 -34.44 -12.15
CA THR A 459 -19.27 -33.15 -12.24
C THR A 459 -18.87 -32.21 -11.12
N TRP A 460 -18.61 -32.75 -9.91
CA TRP A 460 -18.06 -32.00 -8.78
C TRP A 460 -16.69 -31.36 -9.09
N ALA A 461 -15.77 -32.14 -9.71
CA ALA A 461 -14.44 -31.62 -10.07
C ALA A 461 -14.51 -30.49 -11.12
N TYR A 462 -15.37 -30.64 -12.14
CA TYR A 462 -15.61 -29.58 -13.12
C TYR A 462 -16.20 -28.31 -12.48
N ALA A 463 -17.19 -28.46 -11.60
CA ALA A 463 -17.80 -27.36 -10.88
C ALA A 463 -16.76 -26.62 -10.00
N CYS A 464 -15.87 -27.38 -9.33
CA CYS A 464 -14.74 -26.81 -8.58
C CYS A 464 -13.85 -25.94 -9.46
N GLY A 465 -13.45 -26.43 -10.62
CA GLY A 465 -12.59 -25.70 -11.54
C GLY A 465 -13.21 -24.41 -12.05
N VAL A 466 -14.46 -24.47 -12.50
CA VAL A 466 -15.19 -23.32 -13.08
C VAL A 466 -15.47 -22.25 -12.03
N LEU A 467 -15.94 -22.65 -10.85
CA LEU A 467 -16.26 -21.70 -9.76
C LEU A 467 -15.00 -21.07 -9.17
N TRP A 468 -13.94 -21.85 -8.99
CA TRP A 468 -12.65 -21.31 -8.57
C TRP A 468 -12.08 -20.31 -9.59
N ALA A 469 -12.16 -20.62 -10.90
CA ALA A 469 -11.75 -19.69 -11.95
C ALA A 469 -12.54 -18.36 -11.88
N SER A 470 -13.85 -18.44 -11.61
CA SER A 470 -14.72 -17.25 -11.45
C SER A 470 -14.32 -16.41 -10.23
N TYR A 471 -14.04 -17.07 -9.10
CA TYR A 471 -13.54 -16.39 -7.89
C TYR A 471 -12.20 -15.68 -8.16
N VAL A 472 -11.25 -16.37 -8.78
CA VAL A 472 -9.93 -15.81 -9.12
C VAL A 472 -10.07 -14.65 -10.11
N ALA A 473 -10.93 -14.78 -11.13
CA ALA A 473 -11.18 -13.69 -12.08
C ALA A 473 -11.70 -12.42 -11.37
N ALA A 474 -12.64 -12.58 -10.43
CA ALA A 474 -13.16 -11.49 -9.61
C ALA A 474 -12.06 -10.84 -8.73
N GLU A 475 -11.20 -11.67 -8.10
CA GLU A 475 -10.03 -11.21 -7.34
C GLU A 475 -9.10 -10.38 -8.23
N GLN A 476 -8.74 -10.88 -9.42
CA GLN A 476 -7.81 -10.20 -10.32
C GLN A 476 -8.38 -8.89 -10.89
N ILE A 477 -9.66 -8.83 -11.22
CA ILE A 477 -10.32 -7.58 -11.63
C ILE A 477 -10.28 -6.55 -10.49
N THR A 478 -10.52 -7.00 -9.26
CA THR A 478 -10.48 -6.12 -8.08
C THR A 478 -9.08 -5.59 -7.83
N VAL A 479 -8.05 -6.42 -7.95
CA VAL A 479 -6.63 -6.02 -7.86
C VAL A 479 -6.27 -4.98 -8.91
N ALA A 480 -6.74 -5.14 -10.16
CA ALA A 480 -6.52 -4.18 -11.24
C ALA A 480 -7.13 -2.80 -10.91
N VAL A 481 -8.38 -2.78 -10.47
CA VAL A 481 -9.08 -1.53 -10.12
C VAL A 481 -8.40 -0.83 -8.92
N PHE A 482 -7.95 -1.60 -7.94
CA PHE A 482 -7.23 -1.04 -6.79
C PHE A 482 -5.85 -0.46 -7.14
N MET A 483 -5.30 -0.74 -8.31
CA MET A 483 -4.12 -0.03 -8.77
C MET A 483 -4.38 1.47 -8.99
N VAL A 484 -5.59 1.83 -9.44
CA VAL A 484 -5.97 3.20 -9.79
C VAL A 484 -6.75 3.88 -8.68
N VAL A 485 -7.63 3.13 -8.00
CA VAL A 485 -8.54 3.66 -6.97
C VAL A 485 -7.89 3.52 -5.59
N GLY A 486 -7.63 4.66 -4.94
CA GLY A 486 -7.01 4.71 -3.60
C GLY A 486 -7.94 4.21 -2.49
N ARG A 487 -9.22 4.60 -2.52
CA ARG A 487 -10.22 4.25 -1.50
C ARG A 487 -10.76 2.83 -1.70
N PRO A 488 -10.62 1.91 -0.73
CA PRO A 488 -11.02 0.50 -0.92
C PRO A 488 -12.53 0.33 -1.13
N ILE A 489 -13.36 1.06 -0.40
CA ILE A 489 -14.83 0.98 -0.51
C ILE A 489 -15.30 1.43 -1.90
N THR A 490 -14.80 2.56 -2.40
CA THR A 490 -15.17 3.08 -3.72
C THR A 490 -14.75 2.11 -4.84
N GLY A 491 -13.55 1.53 -4.72
CA GLY A 491 -13.08 0.52 -5.67
C GLY A 491 -13.92 -0.76 -5.65
N ALA A 492 -14.28 -1.24 -4.47
CA ALA A 492 -15.13 -2.43 -4.31
C ALA A 492 -16.52 -2.23 -4.93
N ILE A 493 -17.17 -1.08 -4.67
CA ILE A 493 -18.49 -0.74 -5.26
C ILE A 493 -18.39 -0.66 -6.79
N MET A 494 -17.32 -0.06 -7.32
CA MET A 494 -17.12 0.04 -8.77
C MET A 494 -16.99 -1.35 -9.41
N VAL A 495 -16.18 -2.25 -8.84
CA VAL A 495 -16.01 -3.61 -9.35
C VAL A 495 -17.32 -4.40 -9.20
N LEU A 496 -18.01 -4.28 -8.08
CA LEU A 496 -19.29 -4.93 -7.86
C LEU A 496 -20.31 -4.52 -8.93
N TYR A 497 -20.42 -3.23 -9.22
CA TYR A 497 -21.30 -2.74 -10.28
C TYR A 497 -20.92 -3.31 -11.65
N MET A 498 -19.64 -3.26 -12.03
CA MET A 498 -19.15 -3.83 -13.30
C MET A 498 -19.43 -5.33 -13.41
N THR A 499 -19.25 -6.09 -12.33
CA THR A 499 -19.50 -7.53 -12.32
C THR A 499 -20.98 -7.87 -12.38
N LEU A 500 -21.86 -7.11 -11.70
CA LEU A 500 -23.31 -7.28 -11.80
C LEU A 500 -23.79 -7.01 -13.23
N VAL A 501 -23.32 -5.94 -13.87
CA VAL A 501 -23.63 -5.65 -15.28
C VAL A 501 -23.14 -6.79 -16.19
N SER A 502 -21.93 -7.30 -15.96
CA SER A 502 -21.38 -8.43 -16.73
C SER A 502 -22.21 -9.70 -16.58
N LEU A 503 -22.68 -10.00 -15.37
CA LEU A 503 -23.55 -11.15 -15.09
C LEU A 503 -24.92 -11.02 -15.80
N VAL A 504 -25.52 -9.82 -15.78
CA VAL A 504 -26.78 -9.58 -16.48
C VAL A 504 -26.65 -9.77 -17.99
N ILE A 505 -25.55 -9.31 -18.58
CA ILE A 505 -25.31 -9.40 -20.04
C ILE A 505 -24.91 -10.81 -20.46
N ALA A 506 -24.09 -11.50 -19.68
CA ALA A 506 -23.36 -12.68 -20.13
C ALA A 506 -23.89 -14.00 -19.54
N SER A 507 -24.67 -13.99 -18.45
CA SER A 507 -25.07 -15.23 -17.75
C SER A 507 -26.05 -16.11 -18.51
N GLY A 508 -26.79 -15.58 -19.49
CA GLY A 508 -27.85 -16.34 -20.20
C GLY A 508 -29.10 -16.65 -19.37
N THR A 509 -29.01 -16.57 -18.05
CA THR A 509 -30.11 -16.92 -17.12
C THR A 509 -31.17 -15.86 -17.02
N ILE A 510 -30.80 -14.59 -16.88
CA ILE A 510 -31.75 -13.46 -16.81
C ILE A 510 -32.30 -13.16 -18.21
N ARG A 511 -31.42 -13.04 -19.19
CA ARG A 511 -31.77 -12.76 -20.58
C ARG A 511 -31.13 -13.82 -21.49
N SER A 512 -31.93 -14.39 -22.42
CA SER A 512 -31.41 -15.32 -23.42
C SER A 512 -30.36 -14.64 -24.31
N LEU A 513 -29.25 -15.34 -24.58
CA LEU A 513 -28.18 -14.88 -25.46
C LEU A 513 -28.62 -14.84 -26.93
N LYS A 514 -29.64 -15.63 -27.32
CA LYS A 514 -30.18 -15.70 -28.68
C LYS A 514 -30.73 -14.36 -29.17
N GLY A 515 -31.34 -13.58 -28.29
CA GLY A 515 -31.94 -12.28 -28.62
C GLY A 515 -31.03 -11.06 -28.42
N LEU A 516 -29.72 -11.24 -28.28
CA LEU A 516 -28.80 -10.13 -28.09
C LEU A 516 -28.42 -9.45 -29.42
N PRO A 517 -28.34 -8.09 -29.48
CA PRO A 517 -27.74 -7.36 -30.61
C PRO A 517 -26.28 -7.83 -30.83
N TYR A 518 -25.82 -7.76 -32.09
CA TYR A 518 -24.48 -8.27 -32.48
C TYR A 518 -23.34 -7.72 -31.61
N TRP A 519 -23.31 -6.41 -31.35
CA TRP A 519 -22.29 -5.77 -30.54
C TRP A 519 -22.31 -6.22 -29.07
N LEU A 520 -23.51 -6.44 -28.51
CA LEU A 520 -23.63 -6.88 -27.12
C LEU A 520 -23.28 -8.37 -26.97
N ALA A 521 -23.58 -9.17 -28.01
CA ALA A 521 -23.14 -10.56 -28.08
C ALA A 521 -21.60 -10.65 -28.14
N ALA A 522 -20.94 -9.82 -28.94
CA ALA A 522 -19.48 -9.72 -28.96
C ALA A 522 -18.89 -9.30 -27.61
N VAL A 523 -19.53 -8.38 -26.89
CA VAL A 523 -19.12 -8.05 -25.52
C VAL A 523 -19.30 -9.24 -24.58
N SER A 524 -20.41 -9.99 -24.69
CA SER A 524 -20.66 -11.16 -23.82
C SER A 524 -19.60 -12.25 -23.97
N THR A 525 -19.03 -12.45 -25.18
CA THR A 525 -17.95 -13.42 -25.41
C THR A 525 -16.64 -13.03 -24.73
N ALA A 526 -16.42 -11.74 -24.47
CA ALA A 526 -15.25 -11.24 -23.74
C ALA A 526 -15.40 -11.29 -22.21
N LEU A 527 -16.55 -11.76 -21.70
CA LEU A 527 -16.83 -11.81 -20.26
C LEU A 527 -16.71 -13.23 -19.70
N PRO A 528 -15.90 -13.47 -18.66
CA PRO A 528 -15.73 -14.81 -18.10
C PRO A 528 -17.01 -15.39 -17.48
N ALA A 529 -17.96 -14.53 -17.08
CA ALA A 529 -19.24 -14.94 -16.52
C ALA A 529 -20.10 -15.78 -17.49
N ARG A 530 -19.95 -15.59 -18.81
CA ARG A 530 -20.65 -16.39 -19.82
C ARG A 530 -20.28 -17.88 -19.73
N TYR A 531 -18.99 -18.14 -19.72
CA TYR A 531 -18.46 -19.51 -19.74
C TYR A 531 -18.72 -20.24 -18.42
N ALA A 532 -18.61 -19.53 -17.31
CA ALA A 532 -18.91 -20.08 -15.99
C ALA A 532 -20.39 -20.43 -15.84
N SER A 533 -21.31 -19.54 -16.23
CA SER A 533 -22.74 -19.79 -16.18
C SER A 533 -23.13 -20.93 -17.10
N LEU A 534 -22.57 -20.99 -18.30
CA LEU A 534 -22.87 -22.03 -19.28
C LEU A 534 -22.42 -23.41 -18.81
N ALA A 535 -21.15 -23.54 -18.38
CA ALA A 535 -20.62 -24.79 -17.88
C ALA A 535 -21.42 -25.35 -16.68
N LEU A 536 -21.74 -24.48 -15.71
CA LEU A 536 -22.49 -24.92 -14.52
C LEU A 536 -23.95 -25.26 -14.82
N ASN A 537 -24.62 -24.51 -15.70
CA ASN A 537 -25.98 -24.88 -16.13
C ASN A 537 -25.98 -26.20 -16.87
N GLN A 538 -24.97 -26.48 -17.71
CA GLN A 538 -24.83 -27.77 -18.38
C GLN A 538 -24.60 -28.89 -17.37
N LEU A 539 -23.71 -28.72 -16.40
CA LEU A 539 -23.48 -29.71 -15.34
C LEU A 539 -24.71 -29.97 -14.46
N ALA A 540 -25.52 -28.94 -14.21
CA ALA A 540 -26.69 -29.05 -13.34
C ALA A 540 -27.97 -29.56 -14.05
N ILE A 541 -28.12 -29.33 -15.37
CA ILE A 541 -29.34 -29.59 -16.12
C ILE A 541 -29.21 -30.84 -17.00
N ASP A 542 -28.01 -31.18 -17.48
CA ASP A 542 -27.77 -32.34 -18.38
C ASP A 542 -27.52 -33.66 -17.59
N VAL A 543 -27.96 -33.72 -16.33
CA VAL A 543 -27.83 -34.92 -15.48
C VAL A 543 -28.87 -35.96 -15.87
N PRO A 544 -28.53 -37.27 -15.91
CA PRO A 544 -29.47 -38.37 -16.24
C PRO A 544 -30.74 -38.43 -15.40
N THR A 545 -30.70 -37.94 -14.17
CA THR A 545 -31.87 -37.81 -13.27
C THR A 545 -32.95 -36.88 -13.84
N PHE A 546 -32.60 -35.84 -14.55
CA PHE A 546 -33.55 -34.95 -15.23
C PHE A 546 -34.15 -35.59 -16.49
N LEU A 547 -33.39 -36.42 -17.20
CA LEU A 547 -33.86 -37.21 -18.34
C LEU A 547 -34.88 -38.26 -17.92
N ASN A 548 -34.71 -38.92 -16.77
CA ASN A 548 -35.63 -39.95 -16.27
C ASN A 548 -36.95 -39.39 -15.74
N LEU A 549 -37.02 -38.15 -15.32
CA LEU A 549 -38.26 -37.47 -14.91
C LEU A 549 -39.22 -37.20 -16.07
N HIS A 550 -38.75 -37.16 -17.31
CA HIS A 550 -39.58 -36.95 -18.49
C HIS A 550 -40.15 -38.24 -19.11
N TYR A 551 -39.67 -39.42 -18.72
CA TYR A 551 -40.09 -40.69 -19.30
C TYR A 551 -41.33 -41.32 -18.65
N ASN A 552 -41.93 -40.69 -17.65
CA ASN A 552 -43.24 -41.13 -17.17
C ASN A 552 -44.36 -40.62 -18.10
N GLU A 553 -44.90 -41.51 -18.91
CA GLU A 553 -45.86 -41.36 -20.03
C GLU A 553 -47.19 -40.63 -19.72
N SER A 554 -47.37 -40.01 -18.58
CA SER A 554 -48.65 -39.41 -18.18
C SER A 554 -48.60 -37.90 -17.86
N PHE A 555 -47.52 -37.20 -18.24
CA PHE A 555 -47.43 -35.75 -17.97
C PHE A 555 -48.14 -34.95 -19.06
N THR A 556 -49.47 -34.84 -18.98
CA THR A 556 -50.22 -33.84 -19.70
C THR A 556 -50.11 -32.50 -18.99
N CYS A 557 -49.48 -31.53 -19.64
CA CYS A 557 -49.40 -30.14 -19.12
C CYS A 557 -50.81 -29.58 -18.96
N PRO A 558 -51.31 -29.33 -17.75
CA PRO A 558 -52.66 -28.78 -17.58
C PRO A 558 -52.67 -27.32 -17.95
N GLY A 559 -53.19 -27.01 -19.12
CA GLY A 559 -53.90 -25.73 -19.42
C GLY A 559 -53.11 -24.46 -19.69
N ILE A 560 -51.78 -24.38 -19.51
CA ILE A 560 -50.98 -23.19 -19.79
C ILE A 560 -49.76 -23.59 -20.66
N PRO A 561 -49.78 -23.24 -21.97
CA PRO A 561 -48.71 -23.63 -22.93
C PRO A 561 -47.33 -23.12 -22.59
N GLU A 562 -47.22 -22.03 -21.84
CA GLU A 562 -45.96 -21.39 -21.51
C GLU A 562 -45.17 -22.12 -20.41
N LEU A 563 -45.80 -22.95 -19.58
CA LEU A 563 -45.21 -23.66 -18.47
C LEU A 563 -44.42 -24.92 -18.87
N CYS A 564 -44.73 -25.49 -20.06
CA CYS A 564 -44.09 -26.68 -20.62
C CYS A 564 -43.34 -26.39 -21.93
N ARG A 565 -42.72 -25.25 -22.02
CA ARG A 565 -42.06 -24.73 -23.25
C ARG A 565 -40.86 -25.59 -23.68
N TYR A 566 -40.22 -26.30 -22.74
CA TYR A 566 -38.99 -27.06 -23.00
C TYR A 566 -39.23 -28.55 -22.72
N PRO A 567 -39.14 -29.41 -23.75
CA PRO A 567 -39.28 -30.86 -23.56
C PRO A 567 -38.10 -31.48 -22.81
N ASP A 568 -36.88 -30.96 -23.06
CA ASP A 568 -35.61 -31.45 -22.51
C ASP A 568 -34.74 -30.33 -21.96
N GLY A 569 -33.84 -30.68 -20.99
CA GLY A 569 -32.84 -29.75 -20.49
C GLY A 569 -31.91 -29.20 -21.57
N ARG A 570 -31.57 -30.05 -22.56
CA ARG A 570 -30.73 -29.67 -23.69
C ARG A 570 -31.40 -28.62 -24.59
N SER A 571 -32.70 -28.74 -24.84
CA SER A 571 -33.45 -27.72 -25.62
C SER A 571 -33.53 -26.37 -24.90
N TYR A 572 -33.64 -26.41 -23.55
CA TYR A 572 -33.58 -25.21 -22.73
C TYR A 572 -32.20 -24.53 -22.83
N LEU A 573 -31.09 -25.28 -22.73
CA LEU A 573 -29.74 -24.77 -22.86
C LEU A 573 -29.48 -24.16 -24.23
N ILE A 574 -29.93 -24.81 -25.31
CA ILE A 574 -29.78 -24.30 -26.68
C ILE A 574 -30.53 -22.97 -26.84
N GLU A 575 -31.78 -22.86 -26.41
CA GLU A 575 -32.55 -21.63 -26.58
C GLU A 575 -32.00 -20.46 -25.74
N ARG A 576 -31.44 -20.73 -24.56
CA ARG A 576 -30.96 -19.69 -23.64
C ARG A 576 -29.52 -19.27 -23.89
N PHE A 577 -28.63 -20.19 -24.24
CA PHE A 577 -27.19 -19.98 -24.24
C PHE A 577 -26.55 -19.97 -25.63
N THR A 578 -27.23 -20.51 -26.67
CA THR A 578 -26.69 -20.52 -28.03
C THR A 578 -27.32 -19.42 -28.89
N ARG A 579 -26.55 -18.94 -29.85
CA ARG A 579 -26.97 -17.95 -30.83
C ARG A 579 -27.18 -18.61 -32.19
N GLU A 580 -27.99 -18.01 -33.04
CA GLU A 580 -28.15 -18.45 -34.43
C GLU A 580 -26.80 -18.37 -35.18
N GLY A 581 -26.35 -19.52 -35.72
CA GLY A 581 -25.07 -19.62 -36.41
C GLY A 581 -23.86 -20.04 -35.56
N GLU A 582 -24.01 -20.23 -34.23
CA GLU A 582 -22.97 -20.82 -33.39
C GLU A 582 -23.03 -22.35 -33.43
N ASN A 583 -21.87 -23.02 -33.41
CA ASN A 583 -21.78 -24.48 -33.34
C ASN A 583 -22.23 -24.96 -31.96
N ILE A 584 -23.36 -25.61 -31.88
CA ILE A 584 -23.95 -26.09 -30.62
C ILE A 584 -22.99 -26.99 -29.85
N SER A 585 -22.22 -27.86 -30.55
CA SER A 585 -21.26 -28.79 -29.94
C SER A 585 -20.05 -28.09 -29.30
N GLU A 586 -19.68 -26.89 -29.78
CA GLU A 586 -18.60 -26.11 -29.21
C GLU A 586 -19.10 -25.29 -28.00
N VAL A 587 -20.27 -24.67 -28.13
CA VAL A 587 -20.87 -23.87 -27.04
C VAL A 587 -21.21 -24.74 -25.85
N LEU A 588 -21.83 -25.92 -26.08
CA LEU A 588 -22.18 -26.89 -25.05
C LEU A 588 -21.05 -27.91 -24.80
N ASN A 589 -19.83 -27.44 -24.65
CA ASN A 589 -18.66 -28.25 -24.26
C ASN A 589 -18.12 -27.80 -22.92
N VAL A 590 -18.31 -28.61 -21.87
CA VAL A 590 -17.88 -28.29 -20.49
C VAL A 590 -16.36 -28.11 -20.40
N ASP A 591 -15.60 -28.98 -21.09
CA ASP A 591 -14.13 -28.92 -21.07
C ASP A 591 -13.61 -27.59 -21.67
N LEU A 592 -14.19 -27.19 -22.82
CA LEU A 592 -13.83 -25.92 -23.47
C LEU A 592 -14.18 -24.73 -22.59
N ASN A 593 -15.36 -24.72 -21.98
CA ASN A 593 -15.82 -23.64 -21.12
C ASN A 593 -14.99 -23.53 -19.82
N LEU A 594 -14.57 -24.65 -19.24
CA LEU A 594 -13.64 -24.71 -18.12
C LEU A 594 -12.26 -24.12 -18.52
N LEU A 595 -11.72 -24.56 -19.65
CA LEU A 595 -10.42 -24.09 -20.14
C LEU A 595 -10.44 -22.60 -20.41
N ILE A 596 -11.49 -22.06 -21.03
CA ILE A 596 -11.65 -20.64 -21.27
C ILE A 596 -11.76 -19.86 -19.95
N SER A 597 -12.54 -20.36 -18.98
CA SER A 597 -12.65 -19.71 -17.65
C SER A 597 -11.31 -19.63 -16.93
N LEU A 598 -10.52 -20.71 -16.96
CA LEU A 598 -9.16 -20.74 -16.41
C LEU A 598 -8.21 -19.81 -17.18
N ALA A 599 -8.32 -19.78 -18.52
CA ALA A 599 -7.52 -18.88 -19.35
C ALA A 599 -7.79 -17.39 -19.03
N PHE A 600 -9.04 -17.00 -18.75
CA PHE A 600 -9.37 -15.66 -18.27
C PHE A 600 -8.72 -15.36 -16.92
N ALA A 601 -8.77 -16.26 -15.96
CA ALA A 601 -8.17 -16.08 -14.64
C ALA A 601 -6.64 -15.89 -14.75
N VAL A 602 -5.97 -16.73 -15.55
CA VAL A 602 -4.52 -16.64 -15.81
C VAL A 602 -4.18 -15.36 -16.59
N GLY A 603 -4.93 -15.04 -17.65
CA GLY A 603 -4.72 -13.85 -18.47
C GLY A 603 -4.84 -12.55 -17.67
N LEU A 604 -5.84 -12.45 -16.79
CA LEU A 604 -6.00 -11.32 -15.87
C LEU A 604 -4.85 -11.23 -14.87
N SER A 605 -4.34 -12.36 -14.37
CA SER A 605 -3.18 -12.39 -13.46
C SER A 605 -1.90 -11.89 -14.15
N ILE A 606 -1.68 -12.29 -15.40
CA ILE A 606 -0.55 -11.80 -16.22
C ILE A 606 -0.72 -10.30 -16.50
N LEU A 607 -1.91 -9.87 -16.90
CA LEU A 607 -2.23 -8.46 -17.14
C LEU A 607 -1.93 -7.61 -15.91
N ASN A 608 -2.34 -8.05 -14.71
CA ASN A 608 -2.04 -7.36 -13.47
C ASN A 608 -0.54 -7.27 -13.21
N SER A 609 0.20 -8.35 -13.45
CA SER A 609 1.65 -8.35 -13.30
C SER A 609 2.31 -7.30 -14.21
N VAL A 610 1.85 -7.17 -15.44
CA VAL A 610 2.31 -6.13 -16.38
C VAL A 610 1.91 -4.73 -15.93
N LEU A 611 0.66 -4.54 -15.50
CA LEU A 611 0.16 -3.24 -14.99
C LEU A 611 0.97 -2.74 -13.78
N TYR A 612 1.34 -3.62 -12.85
CA TYR A 612 2.16 -3.25 -11.68
C TYR A 612 3.64 -3.00 -12.02
N LEU A 613 4.12 -3.42 -13.19
CA LEU A 613 5.44 -3.04 -13.70
C LEU A 613 5.45 -1.61 -14.27
N LEU A 614 4.34 -1.17 -14.85
CA LEU A 614 4.22 0.16 -15.43
C LEU A 614 4.32 1.26 -14.36
N PRO A 615 4.99 2.39 -14.66
CA PRO A 615 4.99 3.53 -13.76
C PRO A 615 3.59 4.16 -13.72
N LEU A 616 3.03 4.29 -12.52
CA LEU A 616 1.75 4.97 -12.35
C LEU A 616 1.83 6.43 -12.85
N PRO A 617 0.78 6.95 -13.51
CA PRO A 617 0.69 8.37 -13.84
C PRO A 617 0.82 9.26 -12.60
N ALA A 618 1.39 10.46 -12.76
CA ALA A 618 1.65 11.37 -11.63
C ALA A 618 0.39 11.68 -10.80
N LYS A 619 -0.77 11.85 -11.46
CA LYS A 619 -2.08 12.06 -10.80
C LYS A 619 -2.49 10.89 -9.89
N VAL A 620 -2.20 9.66 -10.30
CA VAL A 620 -2.52 8.46 -9.52
C VAL A 620 -1.51 8.30 -8.38
N LYS A 621 -0.23 8.53 -8.64
CA LYS A 621 0.82 8.52 -7.61
C LYS A 621 0.53 9.50 -6.47
N ALA A 622 0.03 10.69 -6.79
CA ALA A 622 -0.32 11.71 -5.80
C ALA A 622 -1.38 11.22 -4.78
N LYS A 623 -2.32 10.36 -5.21
CA LYS A 623 -3.33 9.76 -4.32
C LYS A 623 -2.77 8.75 -3.32
N PHE A 624 -1.60 8.20 -3.57
CA PHE A 624 -0.92 7.21 -2.70
C PHE A 624 0.26 7.82 -1.91
N ARG A 625 0.41 9.16 -1.94
CA ARG A 625 1.48 9.89 -1.25
C ARG A 625 1.21 10.19 0.22
N GLU A 626 0.07 9.85 0.74
CA GLU A 626 -0.28 10.12 2.14
C GLU A 626 0.60 9.38 3.14
#